data_39a4e21973bc0760039670f887e2add2
#
_entry.id   39a4e21973bc0760039670f887e2add2
#
_cell.length_a   1.000
_cell.length_b   1.000
_cell.length_c   1.000
_cell.angle_alpha   90.00
_cell.angle_beta   90.00
_cell.angle_gamma   90.00
#
_symmetry.space_group_name_H-M   'P 1'
#
loop_
_entity.id
_entity.type
_entity.pdbx_description
1 polymer ?
#
loop_
_entity_poly.entity_id
_entity_poly.type
_entity_poly.pdbx_seq_one_letter_code
_entity_poly.pdbx_strand_id
1 'polypeptide(L)' 'AEINLKNLVGLKEISIAVLSEKKFISKSIKQVRVYGTCELDSPMIFDGIYLTKGAAKSVTNAKGKIK' A
#
# COMPACT_ATOMS: atom_id res chain seq x y z
N ALA A 1 -7.99 -5.52 -7.23
CA ALA A 1 -6.61 -5.57 -7.70
C ALA A 1 -5.66 -5.91 -6.56
N GLU A 2 -4.59 -6.59 -6.88
CA GLU A 2 -3.58 -6.95 -5.90
C GLU A 2 -2.25 -6.33 -6.32
N ILE A 3 -1.56 -5.77 -5.34
CA ILE A 3 -0.28 -5.11 -5.59
C ILE A 3 0.73 -5.61 -4.56
N ASN A 4 1.93 -5.91 -5.01
CA ASN A 4 3.01 -6.29 -4.11
C ASN A 4 3.52 -5.05 -3.37
N LEU A 5 3.69 -5.18 -2.06
CA LEU A 5 4.18 -4.07 -1.23
C LEU A 5 5.50 -3.50 -1.74
N LYS A 6 6.34 -4.35 -2.30
CA LYS A 6 7.61 -3.94 -2.90
C LYS A 6 7.46 -2.86 -3.96
N ASN A 7 6.37 -2.91 -4.71
CA ASN A 7 6.12 -1.94 -5.77
C ASN A 7 5.73 -0.58 -5.25
N LEU A 8 5.38 -0.51 -3.97
CA LEU A 8 4.93 0.73 -3.33
C LEU A 8 6.01 1.38 -2.47
N VAL A 9 7.15 0.75 -2.34
CA VAL A 9 8.26 1.31 -1.56
C VAL A 9 8.71 2.62 -2.19
N GLY A 10 8.92 3.62 -1.35
CA GLY A 10 9.28 4.95 -1.79
C GLY A 10 8.13 5.93 -1.84
N LEU A 11 6.89 5.43 -1.77
CA LEU A 11 5.71 6.28 -1.69
C LEU A 11 5.38 6.53 -0.24
N LYS A 12 4.99 7.75 0.10
CA LYS A 12 4.66 8.12 1.47
C LYS A 12 3.21 7.87 1.80
N GLU A 13 2.34 8.11 0.86
CA GLU A 13 0.91 7.94 1.06
C GLU A 13 0.34 7.06 -0.04
N ILE A 14 -0.45 6.08 0.36
CA ILE A 14 -1.04 5.12 -0.56
C ILE A 14 -2.55 5.19 -0.39
N SER A 15 -3.24 5.51 -1.46
CA SER A 15 -4.70 5.49 -1.50
C SER A 15 -5.12 5.05 -2.88
N ILE A 16 -6.41 4.74 -3.03
CA ILE A 16 -6.95 4.35 -4.33
C ILE A 16 -6.73 5.47 -5.34
N ALA A 17 -6.91 6.71 -4.93
CA ALA A 17 -6.67 7.85 -5.81
C ALA A 17 -5.21 7.94 -6.25
N VAL A 18 -4.27 7.78 -5.33
CA VAL A 18 -2.86 7.82 -5.64
C VAL A 18 -2.46 6.68 -6.58
N LEU A 19 -2.96 5.47 -6.29
CA LEU A 19 -2.65 4.31 -7.13
C LEU A 19 -3.22 4.48 -8.54
N SER A 20 -4.41 5.03 -8.65
CA SER A 20 -5.04 5.30 -9.93
C SER A 20 -4.25 6.37 -10.71
N GLU A 21 -3.83 7.41 -10.02
CA GLU A 21 -3.05 8.49 -10.63
C GLU A 21 -1.71 7.97 -11.17
N LYS A 22 -1.08 7.09 -10.42
CA LYS A 22 0.20 6.50 -10.82
C LYS A 22 0.05 5.30 -11.75
N LYS A 23 -1.18 4.97 -12.12
CA LYS A 23 -1.50 3.89 -13.06
C LYS A 23 -1.16 2.50 -12.55
N PHE A 24 -1.07 2.33 -11.24
CA PHE A 24 -0.98 0.98 -10.66
C PHE A 24 -2.29 0.23 -10.81
N ILE A 25 -3.40 0.96 -10.82
CA ILE A 25 -4.72 0.37 -10.96
C ILE A 25 -5.54 1.21 -11.95
N SER A 26 -6.60 0.59 -12.47
CA SER A 26 -7.56 1.28 -13.33
C SER A 26 -8.46 2.19 -12.50
N LYS A 27 -8.98 3.24 -13.12
CA LYS A 27 -9.91 4.16 -12.46
C LYS A 27 -11.19 3.48 -12.00
N SER A 28 -11.55 2.36 -12.60
CA SER A 28 -12.76 1.62 -12.22
C SER A 28 -12.53 0.71 -11.02
N ILE A 29 -11.30 0.51 -10.59
CA ILE A 29 -10.99 -0.33 -9.45
C ILE A 29 -11.30 0.43 -8.16
N LYS A 30 -12.12 -0.19 -7.32
CA LYS A 30 -12.52 0.41 -6.04
C LYS A 30 -11.90 -0.28 -4.84
N GLN A 31 -11.34 -1.46 -5.05
CA GLN A 31 -10.71 -2.22 -3.98
C GLN A 31 -9.32 -2.64 -4.40
N VAL A 32 -8.38 -2.45 -3.49
CA VAL A 32 -6.99 -2.82 -3.71
C VAL A 32 -6.50 -3.59 -2.50
N ARG A 33 -5.81 -4.69 -2.75
CA ARG A 33 -5.16 -5.47 -1.72
C ARG A 33 -3.65 -5.38 -1.92
N VAL A 34 -2.95 -5.06 -0.86
CA VAL A 34 -1.49 -5.07 -0.86
C VAL A 34 -1.01 -6.32 -0.14
N TYR A 35 -0.11 -7.05 -0.75
CA TYR A 35 0.41 -8.29 -0.20
C TYR A 35 1.94 -8.28 -0.20
N GLY A 36 2.53 -9.29 0.44
CA GLY A 36 3.97 -9.43 0.51
C GLY A 36 4.57 -8.75 1.73
N THR A 37 5.84 -9.00 1.95
CA THR A 37 6.60 -8.39 3.04
C THR A 37 7.82 -7.71 2.46
N CYS A 38 8.24 -6.63 3.11
CA CYS A 38 9.34 -5.83 2.60
C CYS A 38 9.87 -4.94 3.73
N GLU A 39 11.16 -4.69 3.74
CA GLU A 39 11.72 -3.70 4.66
C GLU A 39 11.40 -2.32 4.12
N LEU A 40 10.81 -1.49 4.97
CA LEU A 40 10.45 -0.13 4.62
C LEU A 40 11.36 0.83 5.33
N ASP A 41 11.96 1.73 4.58
CA ASP A 41 12.88 2.72 5.13
C ASP A 41 12.16 3.91 5.77
N SER A 42 10.91 4.11 5.43
CA SER A 42 10.15 5.24 5.93
C SER A 42 8.71 4.83 6.19
N PRO A 43 8.01 5.56 7.08
CA PRO A 43 6.61 5.26 7.34
C PRO A 43 5.76 5.48 6.09
N MET A 44 4.76 4.64 5.91
CA MET A 44 3.81 4.75 4.83
C MET A 44 2.40 4.84 5.41
N ILE A 45 1.56 5.63 4.77
CA ILE A 45 0.17 5.79 5.20
C ILE A 45 -0.72 5.13 4.14
N PHE A 46 -1.56 4.20 4.57
CA PHE A 46 -2.50 3.51 3.70
C PHE A 46 -3.91 3.96 4.04
N ASP A 47 -4.64 4.44 3.05
CA ASP A 47 -5.99 4.94 3.23
C ASP A 47 -6.94 4.18 2.30
N GLY A 48 -7.85 3.40 2.89
CA GLY A 48 -8.81 2.64 2.11
C GLY A 48 -8.22 1.44 1.38
N ILE A 49 -7.03 1.02 1.77
CA ILE A 49 -6.32 -0.10 1.14
C ILE A 49 -6.32 -1.29 2.10
N TYR A 50 -6.68 -2.45 1.57
CA TYR A 50 -6.61 -3.68 2.34
C TYR A 50 -5.18 -4.22 2.31
N LEU A 51 -4.68 -4.61 3.46
CA LEU A 51 -3.34 -5.16 3.60
C LEU A 51 -3.42 -6.58 4.17
N THR A 52 -2.67 -7.49 3.57
CA THR A 52 -2.54 -8.83 4.15
C THR A 52 -1.76 -8.73 5.46
N LYS A 53 -1.81 -9.81 6.26
CA LYS A 53 -1.13 -9.80 7.56
C LYS A 53 0.36 -9.45 7.44
N GLY A 54 1.04 -10.03 6.45
CA GLY A 54 2.45 -9.73 6.23
C GLY A 54 2.70 -8.30 5.85
N ALA A 55 1.90 -7.77 4.93
CA ALA A 55 2.02 -6.39 4.48
C ALA A 55 1.72 -5.42 5.64
N ALA A 56 0.65 -5.68 6.38
CA ALA A 56 0.30 -4.84 7.52
C ALA A 56 1.41 -4.83 8.57
N LYS A 57 2.00 -5.99 8.84
CA LYS A 57 3.10 -6.09 9.78
C LYS A 57 4.31 -5.28 9.33
N SER A 58 4.64 -5.35 8.04
CA SER A 58 5.75 -4.59 7.50
C SER A 58 5.52 -3.09 7.64
N VAL A 59 4.30 -2.63 7.34
CA VAL A 59 3.94 -1.22 7.47
C VAL A 59 4.02 -0.78 8.94
N THR A 60 3.49 -1.60 9.86
CA THR A 60 3.50 -1.29 11.28
C THR A 60 4.94 -1.23 11.81
N ASN A 61 5.79 -2.15 11.39
CA ASN A 61 7.19 -2.17 11.80
C ASN A 61 7.93 -0.91 11.33
N ALA A 62 7.50 -0.33 10.24
CA ALA A 62 8.07 0.92 9.72
C ALA A 62 7.40 2.15 10.32
N LYS A 63 6.53 1.96 11.32
CA LYS A 63 5.78 3.03 11.97
C LYS A 63 4.80 3.72 11.03
N GLY A 64 4.35 2.99 10.01
CA GLY A 64 3.32 3.49 9.11
C GLY A 64 1.94 3.43 9.75
N LYS A 65 0.96 3.97 9.06
CA LYS A 65 -0.43 3.98 9.51
C LYS A 65 -1.32 3.34 8.46
N ILE A 66 -2.34 2.65 8.95
CA ILE A 66 -3.36 2.03 8.10
C ILE A 66 -4.70 2.62 8.54
N LYS A 67 -5.34 3.27 7.62
CA LYS A 67 -6.65 3.89 7.89
C LYS A 67 -7.79 3.08 7.29
#